data_d0ed60bd22d667ac41a2c7a01b3b6070
#
_entry.id   d0ed60bd22d667ac41a2c7a01b3b6070
#
_cell.length_a   1.000
_cell.length_b   1.000
_cell.length_c   1.000
_cell.angle_alpha   90.00
_cell.angle_beta   90.00
_cell.angle_gamma   90.00
#
_symmetry.space_group_name_H-M   'P 1'
#
loop_
_entity.id
_entity.type
_entity.pdbx_description
1 polymer ?
#
loop_
_entity_poly.entity_id
_entity_poly.type
_entity_poly.pdbx_seq_one_letter_code
_entity_poly.pdbx_strand_id
1 'polypeptide(L)'
;MQSPQPHLQTCLPVERTTPFGEVIIEAFRNEYDFLSNFYVAPLTWRGQKFSTSEHAYQWAKTDDPAEQRTILVYVMVSGYEMPTTPGQAKSAGKAVTKRADWDETRLDIMYDILKAKFTQNWDLRQKLLATGDAELIEGNSWHDNDWGACRCSDCAKEEKNNYLGKLLMRLRTELAKPSHIACLGCPLAEEI
;
A
#
# COMPACT_ATOMS: atom_id res chain seq x y z
N MET A 1 2.30 -40.88 -15.55
CA MET A 1 1.71 -39.70 -14.91
C MET A 1 2.81 -39.06 -14.08
N GLN A 2 3.42 -38.01 -14.61
CA GLN A 2 4.45 -37.26 -13.87
C GLN A 2 3.73 -36.23 -12.99
N SER A 3 4.00 -36.28 -11.67
CA SER A 3 3.53 -35.29 -10.72
C SER A 3 4.11 -33.90 -11.08
N PRO A 4 3.31 -32.81 -11.00
CA PRO A 4 3.83 -31.48 -11.23
C PRO A 4 4.90 -31.15 -10.17
N GLN A 5 6.08 -30.82 -10.63
CA GLN A 5 7.18 -30.33 -9.79
C GLN A 5 6.70 -29.03 -9.12
N PRO A 6 6.97 -28.83 -7.81
CA PRO A 6 6.70 -27.55 -7.16
C PRO A 6 7.58 -26.50 -7.84
N HIS A 7 6.94 -25.48 -8.41
CA HIS A 7 7.65 -24.32 -8.90
C HIS A 7 8.47 -23.73 -7.76
N LEU A 8 9.78 -23.84 -7.87
CA LEU A 8 10.73 -23.07 -7.06
C LEU A 8 10.39 -21.61 -7.25
N GLN A 9 9.63 -21.05 -6.31
CA GLN A 9 9.52 -19.62 -6.13
C GLN A 9 10.95 -19.14 -5.83
N THR A 10 11.66 -18.73 -6.87
CA THR A 10 12.91 -18.00 -6.70
C THR A 10 12.59 -16.80 -5.84
N CYS A 11 13.03 -16.85 -4.58
CA CYS A 11 12.95 -15.71 -3.68
C CYS A 11 13.80 -14.59 -4.30
N LEU A 12 13.15 -13.70 -5.04
CA LEU A 12 13.80 -12.48 -5.53
C LEU A 12 14.38 -11.73 -4.33
N PRO A 13 15.56 -11.14 -4.45
CA PRO A 13 16.09 -10.29 -3.41
C PRO A 13 15.07 -9.20 -3.09
N VAL A 14 14.97 -8.84 -1.80
CA VAL A 14 14.04 -7.78 -1.35
C VAL A 14 14.64 -6.41 -1.65
N GLU A 15 15.97 -6.34 -1.66
CA GLU A 15 16.75 -5.14 -1.91
C GLU A 15 17.96 -5.48 -2.79
N ARG A 16 18.34 -4.58 -3.67
CA ARG A 16 19.62 -4.63 -4.40
C ARG A 16 20.22 -3.24 -4.54
N THR A 17 21.54 -3.21 -4.66
CA THR A 17 22.27 -1.98 -4.98
C THR A 17 22.74 -2.05 -6.44
N THR A 18 22.52 -0.98 -7.21
CA THR A 18 23.01 -0.86 -8.58
C THR A 18 24.53 -0.67 -8.59
N PRO A 19 25.22 -0.89 -9.72
CA PRO A 19 26.65 -0.56 -9.85
C PRO A 19 27.01 0.91 -9.56
N PHE A 20 26.02 1.80 -9.61
CA PHE A 20 26.17 3.23 -9.32
C PHE A 20 25.83 3.58 -7.87
N GLY A 21 25.58 2.59 -7.01
CA GLY A 21 25.29 2.80 -5.59
C GLY A 21 23.82 3.12 -5.27
N GLU A 22 22.92 3.10 -6.25
CA GLU A 22 21.50 3.32 -6.02
C GLU A 22 20.86 2.10 -5.37
N VAL A 23 20.08 2.31 -4.32
CA VAL A 23 19.34 1.26 -3.63
C VAL A 23 17.97 1.08 -4.28
N ILE A 24 17.59 -0.17 -4.56
CA ILE A 24 16.26 -0.52 -5.08
C ILE A 24 15.63 -1.53 -4.14
N ILE A 25 14.49 -1.18 -3.57
CA ILE A 25 13.63 -2.08 -2.79
C ILE A 25 12.68 -2.75 -3.77
N GLU A 26 12.94 -4.02 -4.07
CA GLU A 26 12.33 -4.72 -5.19
C GLU A 26 11.05 -5.50 -4.83
N ALA A 27 10.70 -5.59 -3.55
CA ALA A 27 9.47 -6.22 -3.09
C ALA A 27 9.08 -5.70 -1.70
N PHE A 28 7.77 -5.54 -1.48
CA PHE A 28 7.22 -5.10 -0.20
C PHE A 28 6.89 -6.29 0.70
N ARG A 29 7.94 -6.91 1.24
CA ARG A 29 7.90 -8.06 2.15
C ARG A 29 9.05 -8.01 3.15
N ASN A 30 9.03 -8.87 4.16
CA ASN A 30 9.99 -8.92 5.26
C ASN A 30 10.09 -7.54 5.95
N GLU A 31 11.28 -6.95 6.06
CA GLU A 31 11.52 -5.62 6.64
C GLU A 31 10.80 -4.48 5.92
N TYR A 32 10.39 -4.68 4.65
CA TYR A 32 9.65 -3.71 3.82
C TYR A 32 8.17 -4.04 3.67
N ASP A 33 7.63 -5.01 4.41
CA ASP A 33 6.22 -5.40 4.34
C ASP A 33 5.26 -4.25 4.70
N PHE A 34 5.72 -3.32 5.54
CA PHE A 34 4.98 -2.12 5.92
C PHE A 34 4.63 -1.20 4.73
N LEU A 35 5.31 -1.33 3.59
CA LEU A 35 5.00 -0.61 2.35
C LEU A 35 3.77 -1.19 1.64
N SER A 36 3.48 -2.49 1.83
CA SER A 36 2.34 -3.16 1.21
C SER A 36 1.00 -2.60 1.69
N ASN A 37 0.01 -2.59 0.80
CA ASN A 37 -1.37 -2.26 1.15
C ASN A 37 -2.03 -3.30 2.08
N PHE A 38 -1.47 -4.52 2.15
CA PHE A 38 -1.97 -5.60 3.00
C PHE A 38 -1.44 -5.54 4.44
N TYR A 39 -0.41 -4.73 4.69
CA TYR A 39 0.15 -4.57 6.02
C TYR A 39 -0.87 -4.00 7.00
N VAL A 40 -0.98 -4.62 8.18
CA VAL A 40 -1.89 -4.17 9.24
C VAL A 40 -1.36 -2.86 9.86
N ALA A 41 -1.98 -1.78 9.47
CA ALA A 41 -1.70 -0.43 9.95
C ALA A 41 -3.04 0.30 10.06
N PRO A 42 -3.64 0.36 11.26
CA PRO A 42 -4.92 1.03 11.46
C PRO A 42 -4.87 2.48 11.00
N LEU A 43 -5.89 2.88 10.25
CA LEU A 43 -6.04 4.25 9.76
C LEU A 43 -7.50 4.68 9.75
N THR A 44 -7.71 5.98 9.86
CA THR A 44 -9.02 6.61 9.65
C THR A 44 -8.98 7.41 8.37
N TRP A 45 -9.89 7.13 7.44
CA TRP A 45 -10.00 7.86 6.19
C TRP A 45 -11.48 8.10 5.87
N ARG A 46 -11.83 9.34 5.50
CA ARG A 46 -13.22 9.79 5.30
C ARG A 46 -14.17 9.44 6.45
N GLY A 47 -13.66 9.53 7.69
CA GLY A 47 -14.43 9.23 8.90
C GLY A 47 -14.59 7.74 9.23
N GLN A 48 -14.21 6.83 8.34
CA GLN A 48 -14.26 5.38 8.54
C GLN A 48 -12.90 4.85 8.99
N LYS A 49 -12.89 3.89 9.93
CA LYS A 49 -11.69 3.17 10.39
C LYS A 49 -11.45 1.94 9.56
N PHE A 50 -10.19 1.72 9.20
CA PHE A 50 -9.74 0.56 8.44
C PHE A 50 -8.52 -0.08 9.10
N SER A 51 -8.38 -1.39 8.96
CA SER A 51 -7.23 -2.14 9.46
C SER A 51 -6.03 -2.11 8.52
N THR A 52 -6.25 -1.91 7.21
CA THR A 52 -5.20 -1.83 6.19
C THR A 52 -5.60 -0.85 5.08
N SER A 53 -4.61 -0.39 4.30
CA SER A 53 -4.85 0.42 3.10
C SER A 53 -5.70 -0.31 2.07
N GLU A 54 -5.56 -1.64 1.97
CA GLU A 54 -6.35 -2.45 1.05
C GLU A 54 -7.86 -2.36 1.37
N HIS A 55 -8.25 -2.46 2.65
CA HIS A 55 -9.65 -2.30 3.04
C HIS A 55 -10.20 -0.93 2.64
N ALA A 56 -9.45 0.14 2.91
CA ALA A 56 -9.87 1.50 2.56
C ALA A 56 -10.01 1.68 1.05
N TYR A 57 -9.08 1.14 0.28
CA TYR A 57 -9.09 1.21 -1.17
C TYR A 57 -10.26 0.44 -1.79
N GLN A 58 -10.51 -0.79 -1.32
CA GLN A 58 -11.63 -1.58 -1.82
C GLN A 58 -12.97 -0.94 -1.44
N TRP A 59 -13.10 -0.44 -0.21
CA TRP A 59 -14.27 0.28 0.29
C TRP A 59 -14.60 1.52 -0.55
N ALA A 60 -13.56 2.23 -1.01
CA ALA A 60 -13.71 3.44 -1.82
C ALA A 60 -14.24 3.20 -3.24
N LYS A 61 -14.27 1.95 -3.71
CA LYS A 61 -14.73 1.60 -5.07
C LYS A 61 -16.22 1.82 -5.30
N THR A 62 -17.00 1.78 -4.23
CA THR A 62 -18.46 1.85 -4.30
C THR A 62 -19.01 2.89 -3.33
N ASP A 63 -20.11 3.51 -3.69
CA ASP A 63 -20.86 4.41 -2.80
C ASP A 63 -22.07 3.70 -2.17
N ASP A 64 -22.30 2.41 -2.48
CA ASP A 64 -23.35 1.61 -1.86
C ASP A 64 -22.93 1.12 -0.46
N PRO A 65 -23.65 1.52 0.61
CA PRO A 65 -23.31 1.12 1.97
C PRO A 65 -23.38 -0.39 2.22
N ALA A 66 -24.25 -1.12 1.49
CA ALA A 66 -24.36 -2.57 1.62
C ALA A 66 -23.12 -3.25 1.03
N GLU A 67 -22.67 -2.83 -0.14
CA GLU A 67 -21.42 -3.31 -0.75
C GLU A 67 -20.21 -2.92 0.10
N GLN A 68 -20.14 -1.69 0.61
CA GLN A 68 -19.09 -1.24 1.51
C GLN A 68 -18.99 -2.11 2.77
N ARG A 69 -20.13 -2.53 3.33
CA ARG A 69 -20.17 -3.45 4.48
C ARG A 69 -19.58 -4.81 4.13
N THR A 70 -19.86 -5.38 2.95
CA THR A 70 -19.30 -6.70 2.55
C THR A 70 -17.79 -6.69 2.44
N ILE A 71 -17.18 -5.53 2.17
CA ILE A 71 -15.73 -5.37 2.13
C ILE A 71 -15.12 -5.43 3.52
N LEU A 72 -15.81 -4.92 4.53
CA LEU A 72 -15.29 -4.79 5.90
C LEU A 72 -15.64 -5.96 6.81
N VAL A 73 -16.77 -6.61 6.56
CA VAL A 73 -17.33 -7.61 7.45
C VAL A 73 -17.63 -8.92 6.71
N TYR A 74 -17.10 -10.01 7.24
CA TYR A 74 -17.45 -11.36 6.82
C TYR A 74 -18.49 -11.94 7.80
N VAL A 75 -19.64 -12.33 7.30
CA VAL A 75 -20.69 -12.97 8.11
C VAL A 75 -20.53 -14.49 8.05
N MET A 76 -20.26 -15.12 9.17
CA MET A 76 -20.16 -16.58 9.27
C MET A 76 -21.55 -17.23 9.24
N VAL A 77 -21.61 -18.49 8.85
CA VAL A 77 -22.85 -19.30 8.83
C VAL A 77 -23.56 -19.32 10.20
N SER A 78 -22.81 -19.15 11.29
CA SER A 78 -23.31 -19.02 12.67
C SER A 78 -23.91 -17.65 13.01
N GLY A 79 -23.93 -16.70 12.08
CA GLY A 79 -24.41 -15.33 12.30
C GLY A 79 -23.40 -14.39 12.96
N TYR A 80 -22.20 -14.85 13.29
CA TYR A 80 -21.15 -13.97 13.83
C TYR A 80 -20.50 -13.14 12.73
N GLU A 81 -20.28 -11.86 13.03
CA GLU A 81 -19.56 -10.94 12.18
C GLU A 81 -18.07 -10.93 12.58
N MET A 82 -17.22 -11.07 11.57
CA MET A 82 -15.77 -10.99 11.72
C MET A 82 -15.22 -9.94 10.73
N PRO A 83 -14.17 -9.15 11.11
CA PRO A 83 -13.52 -8.29 10.15
C PRO A 83 -12.92 -9.14 9.02
N THR A 84 -13.01 -8.66 7.80
CA THR A 84 -12.38 -9.31 6.65
C THR A 84 -10.85 -9.23 6.74
N THR A 85 -10.18 -10.22 6.17
CA THR A 85 -8.75 -10.10 5.86
C THR A 85 -8.55 -9.20 4.63
N PRO A 86 -7.35 -8.64 4.40
CA PRO A 86 -7.07 -7.84 3.19
C PRO A 86 -7.39 -8.59 1.89
N GLY A 87 -7.12 -9.91 1.85
CA GLY A 87 -7.44 -10.77 0.70
C GLY A 87 -8.94 -10.94 0.48
N GLN A 88 -9.72 -11.08 1.54
CA GLN A 88 -11.18 -11.12 1.47
C GLN A 88 -11.75 -9.77 1.02
N ALA A 89 -11.25 -8.66 1.56
CA ALA A 89 -11.62 -7.32 1.12
C ALA A 89 -11.32 -7.12 -0.38
N LYS A 90 -10.13 -7.54 -0.85
CA LYS A 90 -9.75 -7.52 -2.27
C LYS A 90 -10.71 -8.35 -3.13
N SER A 91 -11.09 -9.52 -2.66
CA SER A 91 -12.04 -10.40 -3.35
C SER A 91 -13.43 -9.78 -3.43
N ALA A 92 -13.97 -9.28 -2.31
CA ALA A 92 -15.26 -8.59 -2.27
C ALA A 92 -15.26 -7.36 -3.19
N GLY A 93 -14.20 -6.55 -3.15
CA GLY A 93 -14.05 -5.36 -3.99
C GLY A 93 -13.93 -5.63 -5.50
N LYS A 94 -13.83 -6.90 -5.94
CA LYS A 94 -13.95 -7.25 -7.37
C LYS A 94 -15.41 -7.35 -7.82
N ALA A 95 -16.33 -7.59 -6.89
CA ALA A 95 -17.74 -7.83 -7.17
C ALA A 95 -18.62 -6.57 -7.01
N VAL A 96 -18.10 -5.50 -6.40
CA VAL A 96 -18.89 -4.28 -6.16
C VAL A 96 -19.12 -3.48 -7.43
N THR A 97 -20.21 -2.73 -7.44
CA THR A 97 -20.51 -1.73 -8.47
C THR A 97 -19.59 -0.53 -8.27
N LYS A 98 -18.66 -0.35 -9.21
CA LYS A 98 -17.74 0.77 -9.14
C LYS A 98 -18.48 2.09 -9.31
N ARG A 99 -18.09 3.10 -8.53
CA ARG A 99 -18.47 4.49 -8.74
C ARG A 99 -18.05 4.96 -10.13
N ALA A 100 -18.81 5.90 -10.72
CA ALA A 100 -18.64 6.29 -12.12
C ALA A 100 -17.28 6.92 -12.43
N ASP A 101 -16.68 7.62 -11.46
CA ASP A 101 -15.40 8.33 -11.57
C ASP A 101 -14.20 7.50 -11.10
N TRP A 102 -14.39 6.17 -10.90
CA TRP A 102 -13.36 5.33 -10.29
C TRP A 102 -12.03 5.34 -11.03
N ASP A 103 -12.08 5.14 -12.34
CA ASP A 103 -10.85 5.00 -13.14
C ASP A 103 -10.04 6.30 -13.20
N GLU A 104 -10.71 7.44 -13.06
CA GLU A 104 -10.10 8.77 -13.02
C GLU A 104 -9.52 9.10 -11.65
N THR A 105 -10.18 8.65 -10.57
CA THR A 105 -9.85 9.08 -9.18
C THR A 105 -9.07 8.05 -8.38
N ARG A 106 -8.96 6.80 -8.84
CA ARG A 106 -8.38 5.68 -8.08
C ARG A 106 -6.95 5.91 -7.58
N LEU A 107 -6.14 6.64 -8.33
CA LEU A 107 -4.76 6.95 -7.94
C LEU A 107 -4.70 8.01 -6.85
N ASP A 108 -5.52 9.05 -6.94
CA ASP A 108 -5.60 10.08 -5.91
C ASP A 108 -6.21 9.51 -4.62
N ILE A 109 -7.22 8.65 -4.72
CA ILE A 109 -7.80 7.93 -3.58
C ILE A 109 -6.73 7.09 -2.89
N MET A 110 -5.94 6.32 -3.63
CA MET A 110 -4.84 5.54 -3.04
C MET A 110 -3.80 6.45 -2.39
N TYR A 111 -3.43 7.56 -3.02
CA TYR A 111 -2.49 8.51 -2.45
C TYR A 111 -2.99 9.06 -1.09
N ASP A 112 -4.26 9.46 -1.00
CA ASP A 112 -4.87 9.95 0.23
C ASP A 112 -4.90 8.88 1.33
N ILE A 113 -5.19 7.63 0.98
CA ILE A 113 -5.18 6.49 1.89
C ILE A 113 -3.76 6.24 2.42
N LEU A 114 -2.75 6.22 1.54
CA LEU A 114 -1.35 6.09 1.94
C LEU A 114 -0.92 7.24 2.84
N LYS A 115 -1.31 8.47 2.50
CA LYS A 115 -1.07 9.65 3.35
C LYS A 115 -1.68 9.46 4.74
N ALA A 116 -2.92 8.99 4.85
CA ALA A 116 -3.55 8.67 6.12
C ALA A 116 -2.78 7.59 6.89
N LYS A 117 -2.38 6.49 6.22
CA LYS A 117 -1.57 5.42 6.83
C LYS A 117 -0.28 5.97 7.44
N PHE A 118 0.51 6.69 6.68
CA PHE A 118 1.85 7.11 7.11
C PHE A 118 1.84 8.38 7.99
N THR A 119 0.78 9.16 8.01
CA THR A 119 0.65 10.29 8.94
C THR A 119 0.06 9.89 10.28
N GLN A 120 -0.76 8.84 10.34
CA GLN A 120 -1.39 8.35 11.57
C GLN A 120 -0.54 7.29 12.29
N ASN A 121 0.44 6.67 11.64
CA ASN A 121 1.34 5.67 12.21
C ASN A 121 2.78 6.19 12.16
N TRP A 122 3.21 6.81 13.26
CA TRP A 122 4.51 7.49 13.35
C TRP A 122 5.71 6.60 13.03
N ASP A 123 5.74 5.39 13.56
CA ASP A 123 6.80 4.41 13.32
C ASP A 123 6.90 4.04 11.84
N LEU A 124 5.77 3.86 11.15
CA LEU A 124 5.74 3.57 9.72
C LEU A 124 6.21 4.79 8.90
N ARG A 125 5.85 6.00 9.33
CA ARG A 125 6.37 7.23 8.72
C ARG A 125 7.90 7.28 8.79
N GLN A 126 8.48 7.00 9.97
CA GLN A 126 9.93 6.99 10.11
C GLN A 126 10.59 5.92 9.22
N LYS A 127 10.01 4.73 9.14
CA LYS A 127 10.47 3.66 8.25
C LYS A 127 10.41 4.08 6.77
N LEU A 128 9.32 4.74 6.33
CA LEU A 128 9.21 5.24 4.95
C LEU A 128 10.28 6.29 4.66
N LEU A 129 10.52 7.23 5.58
CA LEU A 129 11.58 8.23 5.44
C LEU A 129 12.98 7.59 5.43
N ALA A 130 13.20 6.55 6.24
CA ALA A 130 14.47 5.84 6.31
C ALA A 130 14.81 5.07 5.02
N THR A 131 13.86 4.85 4.10
CA THR A 131 14.19 4.32 2.77
C THR A 131 14.99 5.30 1.91
N GLY A 132 15.22 6.54 2.38
CA GLY A 132 16.06 7.53 1.72
C GLY A 132 15.64 7.82 0.28
N ASP A 133 16.55 7.64 -0.66
CA ASP A 133 16.28 7.84 -2.10
C ASP A 133 16.06 6.52 -2.84
N ALA A 134 15.92 5.41 -2.13
CA ALA A 134 15.71 4.10 -2.75
C ALA A 134 14.51 4.11 -3.72
N GLU A 135 14.66 3.46 -4.86
CA GLU A 135 13.54 3.16 -5.73
C GLU A 135 12.65 2.09 -5.05
N LEU A 136 11.35 2.34 -5.01
CA LEU A 136 10.37 1.44 -4.40
C LEU A 136 9.59 0.72 -5.48
N ILE A 137 9.67 -0.62 -5.52
CA ILE A 137 8.97 -1.46 -6.49
C ILE A 137 8.12 -2.49 -5.76
N GLU A 138 6.80 -2.49 -6.02
CA GLU A 138 5.90 -3.57 -5.61
C GLU A 138 6.11 -4.79 -6.51
N GLY A 139 7.23 -5.49 -6.34
CA GLY A 139 7.55 -6.69 -7.10
C GLY A 139 6.64 -7.86 -6.74
N ASN A 140 6.09 -8.50 -7.76
CA ASN A 140 5.16 -9.62 -7.60
C ASN A 140 5.36 -10.69 -8.68
N SER A 141 4.59 -11.82 -8.57
CA SER A 141 4.58 -12.93 -9.52
C SER A 141 3.16 -13.33 -9.95
N TRP A 142 2.15 -12.53 -9.61
CA TRP A 142 0.73 -12.80 -9.86
C TRP A 142 0.08 -11.85 -10.88
N HIS A 143 0.88 -11.39 -11.86
CA HIS A 143 0.45 -10.60 -13.01
C HIS A 143 -0.12 -9.21 -12.68
N ASP A 144 0.22 -8.62 -11.52
CA ASP A 144 -0.14 -7.23 -11.21
C ASP A 144 0.93 -6.29 -11.76
N ASN A 145 0.71 -5.76 -12.96
CA ASN A 145 1.54 -4.75 -13.59
C ASN A 145 0.99 -3.33 -13.44
N ASP A 146 -0.15 -3.17 -12.79
CA ASP A 146 -0.78 -1.87 -12.53
C ASP A 146 -0.27 -1.27 -11.21
N TRP A 147 -0.59 -1.91 -10.08
CA TRP A 147 -0.10 -1.46 -8.78
C TRP A 147 1.36 -1.81 -8.53
N GLY A 148 1.83 -2.89 -9.12
CA GLY A 148 3.19 -3.39 -8.97
C GLY A 148 3.92 -3.61 -10.28
N ALA A 149 4.94 -4.48 -10.20
CA ALA A 149 5.76 -4.91 -11.32
C ALA A 149 5.95 -6.43 -11.27
N CYS A 150 5.18 -7.16 -12.08
CA CYS A 150 5.29 -8.60 -12.16
C CYS A 150 6.61 -9.05 -12.80
N ARG A 151 7.25 -10.03 -12.20
CA ARG A 151 8.55 -10.59 -12.62
C ARG A 151 8.47 -11.99 -13.18
N CYS A 152 7.25 -12.51 -13.45
CA CYS A 152 7.12 -13.80 -14.12
C CYS A 152 7.52 -13.70 -15.59
N SER A 153 7.83 -14.84 -16.20
CA SER A 153 8.21 -14.94 -17.63
C SER A 153 7.16 -14.37 -18.57
N ASP A 154 5.89 -14.58 -18.24
CA ASP A 154 4.77 -14.19 -19.09
C ASP A 154 4.60 -12.67 -19.19
N CYS A 155 4.90 -11.97 -18.08
CA CYS A 155 4.87 -10.51 -18.03
C CYS A 155 6.19 -9.83 -18.41
N ALA A 156 7.19 -10.56 -18.87
CA ALA A 156 8.54 -10.01 -19.08
C ALA A 156 8.58 -8.83 -20.07
N LYS A 157 7.66 -8.80 -21.04
CA LYS A 157 7.57 -7.76 -22.09
C LYS A 157 6.46 -6.74 -21.84
N GLU A 158 5.66 -6.91 -20.78
CA GLU A 158 4.57 -6.00 -20.48
C GLU A 158 5.09 -4.73 -19.81
N GLU A 159 4.41 -3.62 -20.04
CA GLU A 159 4.63 -2.38 -19.31
C GLU A 159 4.26 -2.58 -17.83
N LYS A 160 5.04 -1.98 -16.94
CA LYS A 160 4.87 -2.08 -15.49
C LYS A 160 4.70 -0.68 -14.92
N ASN A 161 3.48 -0.39 -14.48
CA ASN A 161 3.14 0.93 -13.96
C ASN A 161 3.73 1.18 -12.57
N ASN A 162 3.79 0.15 -11.72
CA ASN A 162 4.28 0.27 -10.35
C ASN A 162 3.69 1.49 -9.61
N TYR A 163 2.37 1.70 -9.75
CA TYR A 163 1.72 2.88 -9.16
C TYR A 163 1.90 2.97 -7.65
N LEU A 164 1.86 1.83 -6.92
CA LEU A 164 2.06 1.85 -5.47
C LEU A 164 3.45 2.38 -5.10
N GLY A 165 4.50 1.87 -5.74
CA GLY A 165 5.87 2.35 -5.51
C GLY A 165 6.02 3.84 -5.83
N LYS A 166 5.47 4.29 -6.95
CA LYS A 166 5.50 5.71 -7.36
C LYS A 166 4.78 6.62 -6.36
N LEU A 167 3.60 6.21 -5.87
CA LEU A 167 2.85 6.99 -4.89
C LEU A 167 3.57 7.04 -3.53
N LEU A 168 4.19 5.95 -3.10
CA LEU A 168 4.98 5.91 -1.88
C LEU A 168 6.23 6.82 -1.96
N MET A 169 6.95 6.82 -3.08
CA MET A 169 8.09 7.71 -3.29
C MET A 169 7.66 9.19 -3.31
N ARG A 170 6.53 9.51 -3.96
CA ARG A 170 5.93 10.85 -3.92
C ARG A 170 5.59 11.27 -2.48
N LEU A 171 4.93 10.39 -1.73
CA LEU A 171 4.55 10.64 -0.34
C LEU A 171 5.79 10.84 0.54
N ARG A 172 6.81 9.99 0.40
CA ARG A 172 8.09 10.12 1.11
C ARG A 172 8.71 11.50 0.91
N THR A 173 8.75 11.98 -0.32
CA THR A 173 9.26 13.32 -0.66
C THR A 173 8.42 14.43 -0.01
N GLU A 174 7.09 14.27 0.04
CA GLU A 174 6.22 15.24 0.72
C GLU A 174 6.47 15.24 2.24
N LEU A 175 6.56 14.07 2.86
CA LEU A 175 6.75 13.92 4.30
C LEU A 175 8.15 14.33 4.79
N ALA A 176 9.14 14.32 3.92
CA ALA A 176 10.51 14.78 4.23
C ALA A 176 10.63 16.30 4.31
N LYS A 177 9.68 17.03 3.70
CA LYS A 177 9.70 18.51 3.77
C LYS A 177 9.40 18.94 5.20
N PRO A 178 10.16 19.93 5.74
CA PRO A 178 9.82 20.50 7.04
C PRO A 178 8.39 21.05 6.96
N SER A 179 7.52 20.55 7.83
CA SER A 179 6.22 21.19 7.99
C SER A 179 6.47 22.59 8.51
N HIS A 180 6.05 23.61 7.78
CA HIS A 180 6.02 25.01 8.25
C HIS A 180 4.95 25.21 9.33
N ILE A 181 4.92 24.33 10.32
CA ILE A 181 4.31 24.65 11.60
C ILE A 181 5.43 25.38 12.33
N ALA A 182 5.47 26.70 12.18
CA ALA A 182 6.21 27.54 13.07
C ALA A 182 5.92 27.08 14.50
N CYS A 183 6.93 26.70 15.24
CA CYS A 183 6.85 26.60 16.69
C CYS A 183 6.46 27.99 17.23
N LEU A 184 5.18 28.28 17.27
CA LEU A 184 4.65 29.37 18.10
C LEU A 184 4.81 28.90 19.54
N GLY A 185 6.00 29.17 20.13
CA GLY A 185 6.21 28.97 21.55
C GLY A 185 7.48 28.25 21.98
N CYS A 186 8.56 28.26 21.20
CA CYS A 186 9.89 27.96 21.78
C CYS A 186 10.47 29.26 22.31
N PRO A 187 10.60 29.49 23.66
CA PRO A 187 11.33 30.64 24.16
C PRO A 187 12.80 30.47 23.74
N LEU A 188 13.33 31.50 23.08
CA LEU A 188 14.75 31.63 22.82
C LEU A 188 15.48 31.46 24.14
N ALA A 189 16.38 30.48 24.24
CA ALA A 189 17.36 30.45 25.32
C ALA A 189 18.21 31.71 25.18
N GLU A 190 18.00 32.66 26.10
CA GLU A 190 18.90 33.78 26.27
C GLU A 190 20.25 33.23 26.68
N GLU A 191 21.25 33.55 25.91
CA GLU A 191 22.66 33.34 26.25
C GLU A 191 23.01 34.08 27.54
N ILE A 192 23.61 33.35 28.49
CA ILE A 192 24.38 33.92 29.62
C ILE A 192 25.84 33.55 29.39
#